data_c80ebb61654e06d2946dbbfac2b6aa38
#
_entry.id   c80ebb61654e06d2946dbbfac2b6aa38
#
_cell.length_a   1.000
_cell.length_b   1.000
_cell.length_c   1.000
_cell.angle_alpha   90.00
_cell.angle_beta   90.00
_cell.angle_gamma   90.00
#
_symmetry.space_group_name_H-M   'P 1'
#
loop_
_entity.id
_entity.type
_entity.pdbx_description
1 polymer ?
#
loop_
_entity_poly.entity_id
_entity_poly.type
_entity_poly.pdbx_seq_one_letter_code
_entity_poly.pdbx_strand_id
1 'polypeptide(L)'
;MTLYDGPIFNKNPDINYLNEKKKQLDLFGNKLFGETTFSKENNLFDRFLEYIELDQNLSLYETTLLFEEDFAIMHNGNMEVVSVCFPSGWRPRQKLGKPLSMIHEPVADSKKLIEASERLSQYMTKQKIKRWVWTITTNDQLSEYTELDKPKLTTFDNLYFRVETQTSAPIDDETSIFFIKIEVLPLKEVWSKNILESINSMSDNCLLYTSPSPRDVHLSRMPSSA
;
A
#
# COMPACT_ATOMS: atom_id res chain seq x y z
N MET A 1 -7.25 -8.76 9.55
CA MET A 1 -7.99 -8.92 8.30
C MET A 1 -9.39 -9.30 8.64
N THR A 2 -10.37 -8.54 8.17
CA THR A 2 -11.79 -8.74 8.47
C THR A 2 -12.59 -8.83 7.18
N LEU A 3 -13.69 -9.59 7.19
CA LEU A 3 -14.69 -9.53 6.14
C LEU A 3 -15.26 -8.10 6.07
N TYR A 4 -15.53 -7.63 4.87
CA TYR A 4 -15.90 -6.26 4.62
C TYR A 4 -16.99 -6.18 3.54
N ASP A 5 -18.05 -5.45 3.80
CA ASP A 5 -19.21 -5.25 2.90
C ASP A 5 -19.34 -3.81 2.38
N GLY A 6 -18.46 -2.91 2.84
CA GLY A 6 -18.45 -1.52 2.41
C GLY A 6 -17.81 -1.27 1.03
N PRO A 7 -17.66 -0.01 0.63
CA PRO A 7 -17.04 0.38 -0.64
C PRO A 7 -15.56 0.02 -0.66
N ILE A 8 -15.05 -0.46 -1.80
CA ILE A 8 -13.64 -0.84 -1.96
C ILE A 8 -12.74 0.34 -2.28
N PHE A 9 -13.28 1.44 -2.73
CA PHE A 9 -12.60 2.71 -2.98
C PHE A 9 -13.55 3.88 -2.69
N ASN A 10 -13.00 5.09 -2.57
CA ASN A 10 -13.77 6.32 -2.38
C ASN A 10 -14.30 6.84 -3.72
N LYS A 11 -15.64 6.89 -3.88
CA LYS A 11 -16.28 7.42 -5.10
C LYS A 11 -16.15 8.95 -5.25
N ASN A 12 -15.77 9.64 -4.21
CA ASN A 12 -15.57 11.10 -4.19
C ASN A 12 -14.13 11.39 -3.72
N PRO A 13 -13.12 11.16 -4.57
CA PRO A 13 -11.72 11.29 -4.17
C PRO A 13 -11.38 12.73 -3.77
N ASP A 14 -10.53 12.86 -2.75
CA ASP A 14 -10.00 14.16 -2.35
C ASP A 14 -9.04 14.70 -3.43
N ILE A 15 -9.31 15.92 -3.87
CA ILE A 15 -8.52 16.60 -4.91
C ILE A 15 -7.04 16.73 -4.53
N ASN A 16 -6.70 16.81 -3.25
CA ASN A 16 -5.31 16.87 -2.80
C ASN A 16 -4.56 15.57 -3.09
N TYR A 17 -5.22 14.41 -2.93
CA TYR A 17 -4.66 13.11 -3.33
C TYR A 17 -4.44 13.04 -4.84
N LEU A 18 -5.41 13.49 -5.64
CA LEU A 18 -5.30 13.48 -7.10
C LEU A 18 -4.18 14.39 -7.60
N ASN A 19 -4.03 15.58 -7.01
CA ASN A 19 -2.95 16.49 -7.32
C ASN A 19 -1.58 15.91 -6.96
N GLU A 20 -1.46 15.24 -5.80
CA GLU A 20 -0.22 14.58 -5.41
C GLU A 20 0.08 13.37 -6.31
N LYS A 21 -0.92 12.56 -6.70
CA LYS A 21 -0.74 11.50 -7.71
C LYS A 21 -0.21 12.04 -9.02
N LYS A 22 -0.80 13.12 -9.53
CA LYS A 22 -0.33 13.77 -10.76
C LYS A 22 1.14 14.19 -10.64
N LYS A 23 1.52 14.81 -9.53
CA LYS A 23 2.92 15.19 -9.25
C LYS A 23 3.84 13.97 -9.23
N GLN A 24 3.45 12.87 -8.60
CA GLN A 24 4.24 11.64 -8.58
C GLN A 24 4.39 11.03 -9.99
N LEU A 25 3.31 11.04 -10.78
CA LEU A 25 3.33 10.58 -12.17
C LEU A 25 4.22 11.47 -13.06
N ASP A 26 4.21 12.78 -12.85
CA ASP A 26 5.09 13.71 -13.57
C ASP A 26 6.58 13.47 -13.23
N LEU A 27 6.89 13.09 -11.98
CA LEU A 27 8.25 12.80 -11.53
C LEU A 27 8.77 11.43 -11.97
N PHE A 28 7.94 10.40 -11.89
CA PHE A 28 8.40 9.01 -12.01
C PHE A 28 7.77 8.27 -13.20
N GLY A 29 6.70 8.81 -13.78
CA GLY A 29 6.06 8.28 -14.99
C GLY A 29 5.70 6.80 -14.87
N ASN A 30 6.07 6.05 -15.90
CA ASN A 30 5.77 4.63 -16.00
C ASN A 30 6.48 3.71 -14.98
N LYS A 31 7.30 4.26 -14.08
CA LYS A 31 7.87 3.49 -12.98
C LYS A 31 6.82 3.15 -11.90
N LEU A 32 5.72 3.92 -11.84
CA LEU A 32 4.66 3.80 -10.83
C LEU A 32 3.50 2.91 -11.27
N PHE A 33 3.33 2.69 -12.57
CA PHE A 33 2.23 1.91 -13.10
C PHE A 33 2.63 1.04 -14.28
N GLY A 34 1.83 0.06 -14.58
CA GLY A 34 1.98 -0.81 -15.74
C GLY A 34 1.16 -2.08 -15.63
N GLU A 35 1.17 -2.84 -16.70
CA GLU A 35 0.55 -4.16 -16.81
C GLU A 35 1.49 -5.12 -17.53
N THR A 36 1.30 -6.42 -17.28
CA THR A 36 2.05 -7.51 -17.95
C THR A 36 1.50 -7.79 -19.34
N THR A 37 2.26 -8.52 -20.15
CA THR A 37 1.77 -9.05 -21.42
C THR A 37 0.58 -9.97 -21.21
N PHE A 38 0.60 -10.81 -20.15
CA PHE A 38 -0.51 -11.68 -19.80
C PHE A 38 -1.80 -10.88 -19.53
N SER A 39 -1.71 -9.77 -18.78
CA SER A 39 -2.85 -8.88 -18.53
C SER A 39 -3.49 -8.38 -19.81
N LYS A 40 -2.67 -7.92 -20.77
CA LYS A 40 -3.13 -7.41 -22.08
C LYS A 40 -3.81 -8.48 -22.91
N GLU A 41 -3.19 -9.67 -23.01
CA GLU A 41 -3.71 -10.80 -23.79
C GLU A 41 -5.03 -11.36 -23.24
N ASN A 42 -5.26 -11.20 -21.92
CA ASN A 42 -6.44 -11.69 -21.21
C ASN A 42 -7.42 -10.56 -20.79
N ASN A 43 -7.19 -9.33 -21.25
CA ASN A 43 -8.04 -8.15 -20.99
C ASN A 43 -8.35 -7.95 -19.49
N LEU A 44 -7.36 -8.20 -18.59
CA LEU A 44 -7.60 -8.12 -17.16
C LEU A 44 -7.92 -6.69 -16.70
N PHE A 45 -7.30 -5.70 -17.32
CA PHE A 45 -7.56 -4.31 -17.01
C PHE A 45 -8.96 -3.87 -17.48
N ASP A 46 -9.40 -4.29 -18.66
CA ASP A 46 -10.75 -3.99 -19.17
C ASP A 46 -11.83 -4.64 -18.29
N ARG A 47 -11.62 -5.88 -17.86
CA ARG A 47 -12.51 -6.58 -16.89
C ARG A 47 -12.59 -5.85 -15.55
N PHE A 48 -11.49 -5.27 -15.11
CA PHE A 48 -11.49 -4.42 -13.90
C PHE A 48 -12.33 -3.15 -14.13
N LEU A 49 -12.15 -2.44 -15.25
CA LEU A 49 -12.95 -1.25 -15.58
C LEU A 49 -14.44 -1.58 -15.62
N GLU A 50 -14.82 -2.71 -16.24
CA GLU A 50 -16.19 -3.21 -16.24
C GLU A 50 -16.71 -3.50 -14.83
N TYR A 51 -15.91 -4.18 -13.99
CA TYR A 51 -16.28 -4.51 -12.61
C TYR A 51 -16.56 -3.28 -11.75
N ILE A 52 -15.85 -2.18 -11.98
CA ILE A 52 -16.05 -0.93 -11.22
C ILE A 52 -16.95 0.08 -11.97
N GLU A 53 -17.57 -0.33 -13.07
CA GLU A 53 -18.52 0.46 -13.87
C GLU A 53 -17.90 1.74 -14.47
N LEU A 54 -16.65 1.67 -14.92
CA LEU A 54 -15.97 2.76 -15.64
C LEU A 54 -15.93 2.52 -17.15
N ASP A 55 -15.68 3.61 -17.91
CA ASP A 55 -15.47 3.55 -19.35
C ASP A 55 -14.24 2.69 -19.70
N GLN A 56 -14.46 1.68 -20.54
CA GLN A 56 -13.42 0.73 -20.99
C GLN A 56 -12.39 1.36 -21.94
N ASN A 57 -12.61 2.58 -22.41
CA ASN A 57 -11.61 3.31 -23.20
C ASN A 57 -10.58 4.05 -22.37
N LEU A 58 -10.71 4.05 -21.03
CA LEU A 58 -9.74 4.70 -20.15
C LEU A 58 -8.41 3.96 -20.16
N SER A 59 -7.34 4.70 -20.36
CA SER A 59 -6.00 4.18 -20.15
C SER A 59 -5.71 3.94 -18.65
N LEU A 60 -4.72 3.10 -18.35
CA LEU A 60 -4.27 2.87 -16.97
C LEU A 60 -3.79 4.18 -16.30
N TYR A 61 -3.19 5.10 -17.06
CA TYR A 61 -2.80 6.42 -16.56
C TYR A 61 -4.01 7.26 -16.14
N GLU A 62 -5.03 7.36 -17.00
CA GLU A 62 -6.25 8.11 -16.70
C GLU A 62 -7.00 7.50 -15.51
N THR A 63 -7.11 6.18 -15.46
CA THR A 63 -7.73 5.45 -14.36
C THR A 63 -7.01 5.69 -13.03
N THR A 64 -5.66 5.80 -13.04
CA THR A 64 -4.88 6.15 -11.83
C THR A 64 -5.31 7.46 -11.21
N LEU A 65 -5.75 8.43 -12.01
CA LEU A 65 -6.17 9.76 -11.59
C LEU A 65 -7.66 9.86 -11.19
N LEU A 66 -8.40 8.74 -11.21
CA LEU A 66 -9.80 8.70 -10.77
C LEU A 66 -9.97 8.32 -9.30
N PHE A 67 -8.92 7.79 -8.67
CA PHE A 67 -8.96 7.28 -7.29
C PHE A 67 -7.95 8.01 -6.41
N GLU A 68 -8.32 8.22 -5.15
CA GLU A 68 -7.34 8.60 -4.13
C GLU A 68 -6.49 7.38 -3.70
N GLU A 69 -7.04 6.18 -3.83
CA GLU A 69 -6.34 4.94 -3.57
C GLU A 69 -5.38 4.58 -4.73
N ASP A 70 -4.29 3.94 -4.40
CA ASP A 70 -3.49 3.14 -5.32
C ASP A 70 -4.15 1.78 -5.53
N PHE A 71 -3.85 1.08 -6.63
CA PHE A 71 -4.44 -0.23 -6.87
C PHE A 71 -3.51 -1.22 -7.57
N ALA A 72 -3.83 -2.50 -7.42
CA ALA A 72 -3.21 -3.60 -8.15
C ALA A 72 -4.26 -4.66 -8.50
N ILE A 73 -4.09 -5.32 -9.66
CA ILE A 73 -4.89 -6.47 -10.06
C ILE A 73 -4.01 -7.71 -9.90
N MET A 74 -4.54 -8.67 -9.15
CA MET A 74 -3.90 -9.96 -8.91
C MET A 74 -4.65 -11.04 -9.67
N HIS A 75 -3.94 -11.87 -10.45
CA HIS A 75 -4.52 -13.02 -11.12
C HIS A 75 -3.71 -14.27 -10.76
N ASN A 76 -4.38 -15.31 -10.25
CA ASN A 76 -3.74 -16.52 -9.73
C ASN A 76 -2.55 -16.23 -8.78
N GLY A 77 -2.71 -15.18 -7.95
CA GLY A 77 -1.70 -14.74 -6.97
C GLY A 77 -0.54 -13.92 -7.52
N ASN A 78 -0.48 -13.66 -8.83
CA ASN A 78 0.53 -12.79 -9.45
C ASN A 78 -0.02 -11.38 -9.66
N MET A 79 0.84 -10.36 -9.50
CA MET A 79 0.50 -8.97 -9.76
C MET A 79 0.57 -8.68 -11.26
N GLU A 80 -0.57 -8.62 -11.92
CA GLU A 80 -0.66 -8.46 -13.37
C GLU A 80 -0.83 -7.01 -13.81
N VAL A 81 -1.45 -6.18 -12.97
CA VAL A 81 -1.55 -4.74 -13.15
C VAL A 81 -1.16 -4.05 -11.86
N VAL A 82 -0.45 -2.94 -11.97
CA VAL A 82 -0.08 -2.08 -10.83
C VAL A 82 -0.26 -0.61 -11.18
N SER A 83 -0.83 0.14 -10.27
CA SER A 83 -0.89 1.60 -10.28
C SER A 83 -0.70 2.08 -8.84
N VAL A 84 0.54 2.39 -8.47
CA VAL A 84 0.93 2.78 -7.12
C VAL A 84 1.77 4.04 -7.17
N CYS A 85 1.15 5.16 -6.82
CA CYS A 85 1.78 6.48 -6.75
C CYS A 85 2.43 6.74 -5.38
N PHE A 86 1.97 6.05 -4.35
CA PHE A 86 2.40 6.26 -2.96
C PHE A 86 3.05 5.00 -2.35
N PRO A 87 4.10 4.44 -2.98
CA PRO A 87 4.73 3.24 -2.47
C PRO A 87 5.47 3.51 -1.14
N SER A 88 5.50 2.51 -0.26
CA SER A 88 6.23 2.51 1.01
C SER A 88 7.62 1.90 0.81
N GLY A 89 8.53 2.63 0.16
CA GLY A 89 9.93 2.23 0.01
C GLY A 89 10.20 1.13 -1.03
N TRP A 90 9.31 0.91 -1.99
CA TRP A 90 9.49 -0.10 -3.04
C TRP A 90 9.19 0.46 -4.45
N ARG A 91 9.53 -0.31 -5.49
CA ARG A 91 9.37 0.09 -6.88
C ARG A 91 8.22 -0.69 -7.53
N PRO A 92 7.05 -0.05 -7.78
CA PRO A 92 5.83 -0.74 -8.22
C PRO A 92 6.02 -1.58 -9.49
N ARG A 93 6.55 -0.98 -10.55
CA ARG A 93 6.72 -1.67 -11.83
C ARG A 93 7.64 -2.90 -11.76
N GLN A 94 8.60 -2.93 -10.82
CA GLN A 94 9.49 -4.09 -10.65
C GLN A 94 8.80 -5.30 -10.01
N LYS A 95 7.57 -5.11 -9.51
CA LYS A 95 6.76 -6.18 -8.91
C LYS A 95 5.77 -6.82 -9.89
N LEU A 96 5.62 -6.27 -11.09
CA LEU A 96 4.77 -6.85 -12.14
C LEU A 96 5.17 -8.29 -12.45
N GLY A 97 4.18 -9.16 -12.64
CA GLY A 97 4.33 -10.59 -12.91
C GLY A 97 4.85 -11.41 -11.72
N LYS A 98 5.05 -10.80 -10.55
CA LYS A 98 5.55 -11.51 -9.37
C LYS A 98 4.41 -12.00 -8.48
N PRO A 99 4.56 -13.20 -7.87
CA PRO A 99 3.61 -13.69 -6.91
C PRO A 99 3.66 -12.89 -5.61
N LEU A 100 2.56 -12.92 -4.86
CA LEU A 100 2.39 -12.20 -3.59
C LEU A 100 3.53 -12.48 -2.60
N SER A 101 4.07 -13.70 -2.57
CA SER A 101 5.22 -14.08 -1.76
C SER A 101 6.48 -13.27 -2.09
N MET A 102 6.79 -13.09 -3.38
CA MET A 102 7.96 -12.34 -3.84
C MET A 102 7.78 -10.80 -3.72
N ILE A 103 6.53 -10.34 -3.76
CA ILE A 103 6.22 -8.92 -3.54
C ILE A 103 6.60 -8.53 -2.12
N HIS A 104 6.33 -9.40 -1.15
CA HIS A 104 6.53 -9.15 0.28
C HIS A 104 7.86 -9.69 0.85
N GLU A 105 8.69 -10.34 0.04
CA GLU A 105 9.99 -10.86 0.49
C GLU A 105 10.87 -9.83 1.24
N PRO A 106 10.93 -8.56 0.82
CA PRO A 106 11.72 -7.54 1.50
C PRO A 106 11.12 -7.05 2.83
N VAL A 107 9.87 -7.43 3.16
CA VAL A 107 9.19 -6.96 4.39
C VAL A 107 9.70 -7.73 5.59
N ALA A 108 9.94 -7.03 6.70
CA ALA A 108 10.34 -7.66 7.95
C ALA A 108 9.31 -8.72 8.41
N ASP A 109 9.79 -9.81 8.96
CA ASP A 109 8.98 -10.97 9.40
C ASP A 109 8.05 -11.53 8.29
N SER A 110 8.44 -11.34 7.03
CA SER A 110 7.66 -11.77 5.85
C SER A 110 7.41 -13.29 5.79
N LYS A 111 8.16 -14.11 6.53
CA LYS A 111 8.08 -15.57 6.46
C LYS A 111 6.65 -16.08 6.63
N LYS A 112 5.91 -15.62 7.64
CA LYS A 112 4.50 -16.01 7.86
C LYS A 112 3.59 -15.57 6.72
N LEU A 113 3.84 -14.38 6.16
CA LEU A 113 3.08 -13.85 5.03
C LEU A 113 3.39 -14.61 3.75
N ILE A 114 4.67 -14.95 3.53
CA ILE A 114 5.11 -15.78 2.40
C ILE A 114 4.48 -17.18 2.47
N GLU A 115 4.52 -17.83 3.64
CA GLU A 115 3.89 -19.13 3.88
C GLU A 115 2.36 -19.10 3.71
N ALA A 116 1.72 -17.97 3.99
CA ALA A 116 0.27 -17.79 3.85
C ALA A 116 -0.16 -17.21 2.48
N SER A 117 0.78 -16.82 1.63
CA SER A 117 0.51 -16.02 0.42
C SER A 117 -0.44 -16.70 -0.56
N GLU A 118 -0.29 -18.00 -0.79
CA GLU A 118 -1.18 -18.74 -1.68
C GLU A 118 -2.61 -18.79 -1.13
N ARG A 119 -2.77 -19.12 0.16
CA ARG A 119 -4.09 -19.12 0.82
C ARG A 119 -4.72 -17.73 0.84
N LEU A 120 -3.89 -16.69 1.05
CA LEU A 120 -4.35 -15.31 1.03
C LEU A 120 -4.84 -14.91 -0.37
N SER A 121 -4.09 -15.26 -1.41
CA SER A 121 -4.48 -15.00 -2.81
C SER A 121 -5.80 -15.69 -3.16
N GLN A 122 -5.96 -16.96 -2.81
CA GLN A 122 -7.22 -17.70 -2.99
C GLN A 122 -8.37 -17.11 -2.17
N TYR A 123 -8.10 -16.57 -0.99
CA TYR A 123 -9.12 -15.92 -0.17
C TYR A 123 -9.59 -14.60 -0.76
N MET A 124 -8.68 -13.82 -1.36
CA MET A 124 -8.98 -12.54 -2.02
C MET A 124 -9.87 -12.70 -3.26
N THR A 125 -9.86 -13.86 -3.93
CA THR A 125 -10.78 -14.16 -5.05
C THR A 125 -12.16 -14.66 -4.60
N LYS A 126 -12.39 -14.86 -3.31
CA LYS A 126 -13.66 -15.37 -2.78
C LYS A 126 -14.40 -14.37 -1.89
N GLN A 127 -13.67 -13.46 -1.25
CA GLN A 127 -14.22 -12.61 -0.21
C GLN A 127 -13.69 -11.17 -0.34
N LYS A 128 -14.58 -10.23 -0.12
CA LYS A 128 -14.19 -8.84 0.08
C LYS A 128 -13.62 -8.70 1.49
N ILE A 129 -12.41 -8.15 1.59
CA ILE A 129 -11.69 -8.01 2.85
C ILE A 129 -11.14 -6.61 3.04
N LYS A 130 -10.94 -6.23 4.30
CA LYS A 130 -10.25 -4.99 4.69
C LYS A 130 -9.22 -5.29 5.76
N ARG A 131 -8.07 -4.61 5.66
CA ARG A 131 -7.04 -4.64 6.70
C ARG A 131 -6.32 -3.29 6.77
N TRP A 132 -5.59 -3.09 7.85
CA TRP A 132 -4.72 -1.94 8.04
C TRP A 132 -3.30 -2.41 8.29
N VAL A 133 -2.37 -1.70 7.69
CA VAL A 133 -0.93 -1.83 7.95
C VAL A 133 -0.45 -0.43 8.32
N TRP A 134 0.47 -0.33 9.27
CA TRP A 134 1.00 0.96 9.65
C TRP A 134 2.50 0.88 9.93
N THR A 135 3.17 2.02 9.76
CA THR A 135 4.58 2.21 10.06
C THR A 135 4.79 3.58 10.70
N ILE A 136 5.90 3.75 11.40
CA ILE A 136 6.36 5.07 11.84
C ILE A 136 7.46 5.50 10.88
N THR A 137 7.34 6.71 10.35
CA THR A 137 8.26 7.27 9.36
C THR A 137 8.70 8.67 9.77
N THR A 138 9.81 9.15 9.19
CA THR A 138 10.28 10.54 9.28
C THR A 138 9.79 11.39 8.12
N ASN A 139 9.05 10.81 7.18
CA ASN A 139 8.57 11.45 5.99
C ASN A 139 7.08 11.79 6.12
N ASP A 140 6.72 13.06 5.90
CA ASP A 140 5.34 13.56 5.89
C ASP A 140 4.65 13.39 4.53
N GLN A 141 5.37 12.89 3.52
CA GLN A 141 4.85 12.71 2.18
C GLN A 141 4.04 11.42 2.05
N LEU A 142 3.04 11.42 1.16
CA LEU A 142 2.29 10.21 0.82
C LEU A 142 3.16 9.16 0.12
N SER A 143 4.15 9.58 -0.66
CA SER A 143 5.06 8.68 -1.38
C SER A 143 6.41 8.54 -0.66
N GLU A 144 6.84 7.30 -0.48
CA GLU A 144 8.20 6.95 -0.04
C GLU A 144 8.93 6.19 -1.16
N TYR A 145 8.81 6.65 -2.40
CA TYR A 145 9.52 6.04 -3.51
C TYR A 145 11.03 6.02 -3.23
N THR A 146 11.70 4.90 -3.52
CA THR A 146 13.12 4.66 -3.11
C THR A 146 14.14 5.64 -3.71
N GLU A 147 13.74 6.43 -4.70
CA GLU A 147 14.58 7.47 -5.31
C GLU A 147 14.47 8.82 -4.59
N LEU A 148 13.53 8.96 -3.65
CA LEU A 148 13.40 10.15 -2.82
C LEU A 148 14.35 10.09 -1.62
N ASP A 149 14.97 11.21 -1.31
CA ASP A 149 15.76 11.35 -0.07
C ASP A 149 14.82 11.27 1.14
N LYS A 150 15.16 10.40 2.07
CA LYS A 150 14.42 10.29 3.33
C LYS A 150 15.00 11.28 4.35
N PRO A 151 14.16 12.12 4.98
CA PRO A 151 14.60 13.00 6.06
C PRO A 151 15.26 12.21 7.19
N LYS A 152 16.30 12.77 7.81
CA LYS A 152 16.90 12.19 9.01
C LYS A 152 16.02 12.47 10.22
N LEU A 153 15.82 11.44 11.05
CA LEU A 153 15.13 11.60 12.32
C LEU A 153 15.97 12.45 13.29
N THR A 154 15.34 13.43 13.92
CA THR A 154 15.96 14.26 14.93
C THR A 154 15.19 14.28 16.25
N THR A 155 13.86 14.29 16.25
CA THR A 155 13.01 14.37 17.46
C THR A 155 11.67 13.64 17.25
N PHE A 156 10.94 13.39 18.34
CA PHE A 156 9.60 12.80 18.31
C PHE A 156 8.61 13.65 17.48
N ASP A 157 8.75 14.97 17.49
CA ASP A 157 7.89 15.89 16.73
C ASP A 157 8.01 15.74 15.23
N ASN A 158 9.09 15.13 14.76
CA ASN A 158 9.35 14.85 13.33
C ASN A 158 8.99 13.42 12.93
N LEU A 159 8.19 12.73 13.75
CA LEU A 159 7.68 11.41 13.44
C LEU A 159 6.25 11.48 12.93
N TYR A 160 5.97 10.62 11.98
CA TYR A 160 4.66 10.47 11.36
C TYR A 160 4.18 9.03 11.46
N PHE A 161 2.88 8.88 11.59
CA PHE A 161 2.18 7.61 11.56
C PHE A 161 1.60 7.43 10.16
N ARG A 162 2.18 6.50 9.42
CA ARG A 162 1.75 6.16 8.07
C ARG A 162 0.85 4.94 8.13
N VAL A 163 -0.37 5.07 7.64
CA VAL A 163 -1.37 4.00 7.62
C VAL A 163 -1.72 3.65 6.18
N GLU A 164 -1.74 2.38 5.88
CA GLU A 164 -2.27 1.81 4.64
C GLU A 164 -3.60 1.12 4.96
N THR A 165 -4.69 1.71 4.53
CA THR A 165 -5.99 1.03 4.48
C THR A 165 -6.05 0.22 3.20
N GLN A 166 -6.06 -1.10 3.34
CA GLN A 166 -6.03 -2.03 2.22
C GLN A 166 -7.37 -2.75 2.12
N THR A 167 -8.02 -2.64 0.97
CA THR A 167 -9.25 -3.35 0.64
C THR A 167 -9.04 -4.21 -0.59
N SER A 168 -9.60 -5.42 -0.59
CA SER A 168 -9.63 -6.24 -1.80
C SER A 168 -11.01 -6.83 -2.04
N ALA A 169 -11.31 -7.07 -3.30
CA ALA A 169 -12.55 -7.70 -3.73
C ALA A 169 -12.27 -8.66 -4.89
N PRO A 170 -13.02 -9.78 -4.99
CA PRO A 170 -12.98 -10.65 -6.16
C PRO A 170 -13.54 -9.92 -7.38
N ILE A 171 -12.88 -10.06 -8.52
CA ILE A 171 -13.44 -9.76 -9.84
C ILE A 171 -14.08 -11.05 -10.38
N ASP A 172 -13.40 -12.18 -10.18
CA ASP A 172 -13.84 -13.54 -10.49
C ASP A 172 -13.08 -14.57 -9.65
N ASP A 173 -13.21 -15.87 -9.97
CA ASP A 173 -12.63 -16.98 -9.19
C ASP A 173 -11.08 -17.01 -9.19
N GLU A 174 -10.43 -16.32 -10.13
CA GLU A 174 -8.97 -16.29 -10.28
C GLU A 174 -8.38 -14.89 -10.11
N THR A 175 -9.23 -13.85 -10.18
CA THR A 175 -8.79 -12.44 -10.25
C THR A 175 -9.37 -11.65 -9.09
N SER A 176 -8.52 -10.86 -8.45
CA SER A 176 -8.92 -9.91 -7.40
C SER A 176 -8.32 -8.54 -7.65
N ILE A 177 -9.05 -7.52 -7.22
CA ILE A 177 -8.57 -6.15 -7.14
C ILE A 177 -8.13 -5.84 -5.72
N PHE A 178 -7.08 -5.04 -5.60
CA PHE A 178 -6.51 -4.59 -4.33
C PHE A 178 -6.34 -3.08 -4.37
N PHE A 179 -7.04 -2.36 -3.49
CA PHE A 179 -6.91 -0.92 -3.31
C PHE A 179 -6.16 -0.58 -2.03
N ILE A 180 -5.34 0.46 -2.09
CA ILE A 180 -4.49 0.92 -0.99
C ILE A 180 -4.68 2.43 -0.82
N LYS A 181 -5.29 2.85 0.29
CA LYS A 181 -5.30 4.25 0.69
C LYS A 181 -4.18 4.52 1.68
N ILE A 182 -3.38 5.53 1.39
CA ILE A 182 -2.30 5.98 2.28
C ILE A 182 -2.77 7.22 3.04
N GLU A 183 -2.53 7.22 4.35
CA GLU A 183 -2.70 8.38 5.21
C GLU A 183 -1.42 8.59 6.02
N VAL A 184 -0.96 9.83 6.15
CA VAL A 184 0.23 10.19 6.92
C VAL A 184 -0.16 11.29 7.91
N LEU A 185 -0.03 11.00 9.19
CA LEU A 185 -0.45 11.88 10.28
C LEU A 185 0.73 12.15 11.21
N PRO A 186 0.87 13.36 11.77
CA PRO A 186 1.86 13.60 12.82
C PRO A 186 1.68 12.60 13.98
N LEU A 187 2.75 11.87 14.33
CA LEU A 187 2.64 10.80 15.33
C LEU A 187 2.11 11.32 16.68
N LYS A 188 2.46 12.55 17.05
CA LYS A 188 2.00 13.20 18.30
C LYS A 188 0.48 13.38 18.38
N GLU A 189 -0.21 13.51 17.23
CA GLU A 189 -1.66 13.72 17.18
C GLU A 189 -2.44 12.40 17.34
N VAL A 190 -1.82 11.28 16.97
CA VAL A 190 -2.44 9.95 17.02
C VAL A 190 -1.86 9.05 18.12
N TRP A 191 -0.86 9.56 18.87
CA TRP A 191 -0.18 8.78 19.88
C TRP A 191 -1.16 8.26 20.94
N SER A 192 -1.09 6.98 21.23
CA SER A 192 -1.95 6.32 22.20
C SER A 192 -1.23 5.13 22.85
N LYS A 193 -1.77 4.70 24.01
CA LYS A 193 -1.30 3.50 24.69
C LYS A 193 -1.33 2.26 23.80
N ASN A 194 -2.33 2.14 22.93
CA ASN A 194 -2.44 1.01 22.00
C ASN A 194 -1.29 0.98 20.96
N ILE A 195 -0.85 2.15 20.49
CA ILE A 195 0.31 2.25 19.60
C ILE A 195 1.57 1.79 20.34
N LEU A 196 1.77 2.27 21.57
CA LEU A 196 2.91 1.87 22.39
C LEU A 196 2.91 0.37 22.67
N GLU A 197 1.77 -0.22 23.04
CA GLU A 197 1.64 -1.65 23.26
C GLU A 197 1.91 -2.46 21.99
N SER A 198 1.45 -1.96 20.83
CA SER A 198 1.72 -2.57 19.54
C SER A 198 3.20 -2.55 19.19
N ILE A 199 3.89 -1.42 19.41
CA ILE A 199 5.35 -1.30 19.22
C ILE A 199 6.08 -2.28 20.14
N ASN A 200 5.73 -2.35 21.41
CA ASN A 200 6.36 -3.25 22.37
C ASN A 200 6.15 -4.74 22.06
N SER A 201 5.11 -5.06 21.27
CA SER A 201 4.83 -6.42 20.83
C SER A 201 5.54 -6.83 19.53
N MET A 202 6.18 -5.87 18.84
CA MET A 202 6.90 -6.14 17.61
C MET A 202 8.22 -6.86 17.86
N SER A 203 8.64 -7.68 16.90
CA SER A 203 9.99 -8.23 16.89
C SER A 203 11.04 -7.15 16.59
N ASP A 204 12.30 -7.39 16.98
CA ASP A 204 13.40 -6.48 16.66
C ASP A 204 13.51 -6.21 15.15
N ASN A 205 13.29 -7.22 14.31
CA ASN A 205 13.29 -7.08 12.85
C ASN A 205 12.15 -6.18 12.38
N CYS A 206 10.97 -6.31 12.98
CA CYS A 206 9.82 -5.48 12.65
C CYS A 206 10.06 -4.02 13.08
N LEU A 207 10.65 -3.80 14.26
CA LEU A 207 11.04 -2.48 14.74
C LEU A 207 12.08 -1.82 13.83
N LEU A 208 13.06 -2.59 13.33
CA LEU A 208 14.07 -2.12 12.38
C LEU A 208 13.46 -1.68 11.05
N TYR A 209 12.41 -2.37 10.60
CA TYR A 209 11.73 -2.07 9.35
C TYR A 209 10.74 -0.91 9.47
N THR A 210 10.05 -0.81 10.61
CA THR A 210 9.05 0.24 10.88
C THR A 210 9.64 1.50 11.48
N SER A 211 10.91 1.47 11.90
CA SER A 211 11.62 2.61 12.47
C SER A 211 12.69 3.11 11.51
N PRO A 212 12.87 4.42 11.36
CA PRO A 212 13.83 4.99 10.41
C PRO A 212 15.29 4.63 10.69
N SER A 213 15.65 4.29 11.91
CA SER A 213 16.86 3.60 12.36
C SER A 213 16.78 3.36 13.87
N PRO A 214 17.11 2.16 14.38
CA PRO A 214 17.16 1.93 15.85
C PRO A 214 18.26 2.73 16.54
N ARG A 215 19.25 3.23 15.81
CA ARG A 215 20.32 4.09 16.35
C ARG A 215 19.87 5.52 16.57
N ASP A 216 18.81 5.95 15.90
CA ASP A 216 18.34 7.34 15.88
C ASP A 216 17.10 7.57 16.76
N VAL A 217 16.42 6.50 17.18
CA VAL A 217 15.26 6.58 18.07
C VAL A 217 15.68 6.23 19.48
N HIS A 218 15.98 7.24 20.30
CA HIS A 218 16.02 7.09 21.74
C HIS A 218 14.57 6.94 22.27
N LEU A 219 14.04 5.72 22.19
CA LEU A 219 12.71 5.33 22.73
C LEU A 219 12.56 5.70 24.24
N SER A 220 13.68 5.90 24.94
CA SER A 220 13.72 6.34 26.35
C SER A 220 13.18 7.76 26.60
N ARG A 221 12.84 8.53 25.56
CA ARG A 221 12.24 9.86 25.66
C ARG A 221 10.79 9.95 25.20
N MET A 222 10.16 8.83 24.88
CA MET A 222 8.73 8.83 24.61
C MET A 222 7.96 9.11 25.91
N PRO A 223 6.93 9.97 25.88
CA PRO A 223 6.12 10.26 27.06
C PRO A 223 5.50 8.97 27.58
N SER A 224 5.72 8.68 28.86
CA SER A 224 5.17 7.49 29.54
C SER A 224 3.68 7.63 29.90
N SER A 225 3.05 8.74 29.53
CA SER A 225 1.65 9.02 29.88
C SER A 225 1.03 10.02 28.90
N ALA A 226 0.04 9.57 28.20
CA ALA A 226 -1.10 10.35 27.76
C ALA A 226 -2.36 9.54 28.02
#